data_2b13b9f345cc7fc33bda31b3ac27d95e
#
_entry.id   2b13b9f345cc7fc33bda31b3ac27d95e
#
_cell.length_a   1.000
_cell.length_b   1.000
_cell.length_c   1.000
_cell.angle_alpha   90.00
_cell.angle_beta   90.00
_cell.angle_gamma   90.00
#
_symmetry.space_group_name_H-M   'P 1'
#
loop_
_entity.id
_entity.type
_entity.pdbx_description
1 polymer ?
#
loop_
_entity_poly.entity_id
_entity_poly.type
_entity_poly.pdbx_seq_one_letter_code
_entity_poly.pdbx_strand_id
1 'polypeptide(L)'
;MRVLLDTNIIIYRENKKMTNYSIGHLFRWLDKLKYDKLIHPLTKKEIAVYKYADPAEAMTLKLDAYQELKTQAPMAEQVAALAATTDKNENDRIDTALLNEVYQGRVDLLITEDKRLRRKAELLGLEHKVLSINAFLTIATSENPGLIEYKALAVKKVPIGSLDVNNEFFDSLRNAYPGFNAWFNKKCDEDAYICRDDTDRLLGFLYLKPENEEENYSDISPCFPPKKRLKIGTFKVDATGFRLGERFIKIILDNAIEQNVDEVYVTLFDDRPELETLITLLSRWGFENYGTKTSTGEKVLTKQMKQYLPELSPRKNFPNLKYEVQKFILPILPKYHTSLLPDSILRNENENDFVAKTPYRYALQKVYISFAPERNIHPGDIVIFYRNGVPGN
;
A
#
# COMPACT_ATOMS: atom_id res chain seq x y z
N MET A 1 -1.42 -18.00 -22.31
CA MET A 1 -0.24 -18.64 -21.68
C MET A 1 -0.70 -19.73 -20.71
N ARG A 2 0.05 -20.81 -20.64
CA ARG A 2 -0.19 -21.96 -19.75
C ARG A 2 0.68 -21.83 -18.50
N VAL A 3 0.07 -21.63 -17.35
CA VAL A 3 0.76 -21.38 -16.08
C VAL A 3 0.57 -22.58 -15.15
N LEU A 4 1.65 -23.28 -14.85
CA LEU A 4 1.67 -24.34 -13.86
C LEU A 4 1.76 -23.74 -12.47
N LEU A 5 0.88 -24.19 -11.58
CA LEU A 5 0.85 -23.77 -10.18
C LEU A 5 1.43 -24.86 -9.30
N ASP A 6 2.41 -24.53 -8.50
CA ASP A 6 2.98 -25.42 -7.51
C ASP A 6 1.94 -25.77 -6.43
N THR A 7 2.05 -26.95 -5.84
CA THR A 7 1.13 -27.45 -4.80
C THR A 7 0.99 -26.48 -3.62
N ASN A 8 2.06 -25.83 -3.20
CA ASN A 8 2.03 -24.84 -2.11
C ASN A 8 1.12 -23.63 -2.44
N ILE A 9 1.09 -23.20 -3.71
CA ILE A 9 0.20 -22.11 -4.15
C ILE A 9 -1.27 -22.52 -4.03
N ILE A 10 -1.59 -23.75 -4.40
CA ILE A 10 -2.94 -24.30 -4.30
C ILE A 10 -3.36 -24.44 -2.83
N ILE A 11 -2.48 -25.02 -1.99
CA ILE A 11 -2.74 -25.18 -0.55
C ILE A 11 -3.01 -23.81 0.09
N TYR A 12 -2.20 -22.80 -0.20
CA TYR A 12 -2.39 -21.44 0.35
C TYR A 12 -3.69 -20.78 -0.13
N ARG A 13 -4.12 -21.04 -1.36
CA ARG A 13 -5.37 -20.49 -1.88
C ARG A 13 -6.59 -21.14 -1.20
N GLU A 14 -6.58 -22.46 -1.07
CA GLU A 14 -7.75 -23.23 -0.67
C GLU A 14 -7.89 -23.38 0.85
N ASN A 15 -6.85 -22.98 1.60
CA ASN A 15 -6.86 -23.06 3.06
C ASN A 15 -7.58 -21.83 3.66
N LYS A 16 -8.75 -22.06 4.28
CA LYS A 16 -9.57 -21.03 4.91
C LYS A 16 -8.89 -20.27 6.06
N LYS A 17 -7.84 -20.83 6.65
CA LYS A 17 -7.11 -20.24 7.79
C LYS A 17 -5.97 -19.34 7.39
N MET A 18 -5.56 -19.32 6.13
CA MET A 18 -4.46 -18.52 5.62
C MET A 18 -4.96 -17.46 4.62
N THR A 19 -5.24 -16.26 5.10
CA THR A 19 -5.47 -15.09 4.26
C THR A 19 -4.13 -14.56 3.74
N ASN A 20 -3.66 -15.05 2.61
CA ASN A 20 -2.53 -14.46 1.92
C ASN A 20 -3.03 -13.53 0.80
N TYR A 21 -2.92 -12.22 1.03
CA TYR A 21 -3.33 -11.16 0.10
C TYR A 21 -2.68 -11.33 -1.29
N SER A 22 -1.41 -11.72 -1.34
CA SER A 22 -0.67 -11.93 -2.60
C SER A 22 -1.27 -13.03 -3.46
N ILE A 23 -1.83 -14.08 -2.87
CA ILE A 23 -2.51 -15.18 -3.59
C ILE A 23 -3.78 -14.69 -4.28
N GLY A 24 -4.60 -13.91 -3.60
CA GLY A 24 -5.78 -13.29 -4.20
C GLY A 24 -5.42 -12.41 -5.42
N HIS A 25 -4.34 -11.65 -5.30
CA HIS A 25 -3.80 -10.84 -6.40
C HIS A 25 -3.29 -11.70 -7.56
N LEU A 26 -2.51 -12.76 -7.29
CA LEU A 26 -2.03 -13.70 -8.29
C LEU A 26 -3.20 -14.22 -9.16
N PHE A 27 -4.23 -14.78 -8.52
CA PHE A 27 -5.34 -15.37 -9.27
C PHE A 27 -6.15 -14.34 -10.04
N ARG A 28 -6.36 -13.14 -9.48
CA ARG A 28 -7.00 -12.03 -10.20
C ARG A 28 -6.21 -11.65 -11.47
N TRP A 29 -4.89 -11.62 -11.39
CA TRP A 29 -4.05 -11.30 -12.55
C TRP A 29 -4.03 -12.42 -13.57
N LEU A 30 -3.97 -13.69 -13.15
CA LEU A 30 -4.09 -14.83 -14.06
C LEU A 30 -5.43 -14.82 -14.82
N ASP A 31 -6.54 -14.44 -14.13
CA ASP A 31 -7.85 -14.31 -14.75
C ASP A 31 -7.92 -13.11 -15.73
N LYS A 32 -7.40 -11.95 -15.35
CA LYS A 32 -7.35 -10.76 -16.22
C LYS A 32 -6.55 -11.00 -17.49
N LEU A 33 -5.43 -11.69 -17.39
CA LEU A 33 -4.58 -12.05 -18.51
C LEU A 33 -5.12 -13.25 -19.30
N LYS A 34 -6.21 -13.87 -18.83
CA LYS A 34 -6.79 -15.09 -19.44
C LYS A 34 -5.77 -16.21 -19.58
N TYR A 35 -4.94 -16.40 -18.55
CA TYR A 35 -3.97 -17.49 -18.52
C TYR A 35 -4.61 -18.78 -18.01
N ASP A 36 -4.25 -19.90 -18.66
CA ASP A 36 -4.69 -21.22 -18.24
C ASP A 36 -3.96 -21.63 -16.96
N LYS A 37 -4.73 -21.90 -15.92
CA LYS A 37 -4.21 -22.31 -14.60
C LYS A 37 -4.15 -23.83 -14.56
N LEU A 38 -2.93 -24.37 -14.54
CA LEU A 38 -2.65 -25.80 -14.63
C LEU A 38 -2.11 -26.32 -13.31
N ILE A 39 -2.44 -27.58 -13.01
CA ILE A 39 -1.83 -28.37 -11.95
C ILE A 39 -1.15 -29.60 -12.53
N HIS A 40 -0.10 -30.06 -11.84
CA HIS A 40 0.59 -31.29 -12.22
C HIS A 40 -0.16 -32.52 -11.71
N PRO A 41 -0.12 -33.68 -12.40
CA PRO A 41 -0.77 -34.92 -11.91
C PRO A 41 -0.30 -35.37 -10.52
N LEU A 42 0.93 -35.02 -10.12
CA LEU A 42 1.47 -35.31 -8.80
C LEU A 42 0.90 -34.42 -7.69
N THR A 43 0.35 -33.25 -8.02
CA THR A 43 -0.24 -32.31 -7.05
C THR A 43 -1.36 -32.96 -6.24
N LYS A 44 -2.21 -33.77 -6.87
CA LYS A 44 -3.29 -34.49 -6.17
C LYS A 44 -2.73 -35.50 -5.14
N LYS A 45 -1.64 -36.18 -5.47
CA LYS A 45 -0.97 -37.12 -4.57
C LYS A 45 -0.35 -36.39 -3.37
N GLU A 46 0.29 -35.28 -3.61
CA GLU A 46 0.93 -34.45 -2.59
C GLU A 46 -0.11 -33.88 -1.59
N ILE A 47 -1.21 -33.36 -2.09
CA ILE A 47 -2.31 -32.83 -1.27
C ILE A 47 -2.95 -33.93 -0.43
N ALA A 48 -3.12 -35.15 -0.94
CA ALA A 48 -3.69 -36.28 -0.21
C ALA A 48 -2.87 -36.69 1.04
N VAL A 49 -1.56 -36.42 1.02
CA VAL A 49 -0.63 -36.71 2.14
C VAL A 49 -0.53 -35.53 3.12
N TYR A 50 -1.02 -34.36 2.76
CA TYR A 50 -0.87 -33.13 3.55
C TYR A 50 -1.78 -33.15 4.80
N LYS A 51 -1.17 -33.21 6.00
CA LYS A 51 -1.84 -33.41 7.30
C LYS A 51 -2.79 -32.30 7.76
N TYR A 52 -2.77 -31.13 7.14
CA TYR A 52 -3.53 -29.94 7.54
C TYR A 52 -4.59 -29.53 6.51
N ALA A 53 -4.84 -30.35 5.49
CA ALA A 53 -5.91 -30.10 4.53
C ALA A 53 -7.28 -30.27 5.19
N ASP A 54 -8.26 -29.45 4.80
CA ASP A 54 -9.70 -29.73 4.98
C ASP A 54 -9.96 -31.19 4.53
N PRO A 55 -11.03 -31.86 5.00
CA PRO A 55 -11.29 -33.24 4.63
C PRO A 55 -10.99 -33.52 3.17
N ALA A 56 -10.22 -34.55 2.88
CA ALA A 56 -9.64 -34.84 1.57
C ALA A 56 -10.63 -34.70 0.39
N GLU A 57 -11.92 -34.99 0.66
CA GLU A 57 -13.00 -34.83 -0.31
C GLU A 57 -13.27 -33.38 -0.70
N ALA A 58 -13.27 -32.43 0.26
CA ALA A 58 -13.51 -31.02 -0.01
C ALA A 58 -12.37 -30.40 -0.81
N MET A 59 -11.12 -30.84 -0.57
CA MET A 59 -9.96 -30.36 -1.32
C MET A 59 -9.94 -30.95 -2.74
N THR A 60 -10.32 -32.20 -2.92
CA THR A 60 -10.42 -32.85 -4.24
C THR A 60 -11.43 -32.12 -5.13
N LEU A 61 -12.61 -31.78 -4.60
CA LEU A 61 -13.61 -30.99 -5.35
C LEU A 61 -13.10 -29.62 -5.78
N LYS A 62 -12.25 -29.00 -4.95
CA LYS A 62 -11.64 -27.71 -5.31
C LYS A 62 -10.57 -27.83 -6.39
N LEU A 63 -9.84 -28.95 -6.44
CA LEU A 63 -8.84 -29.22 -7.47
C LEU A 63 -9.46 -29.40 -8.85
N ASP A 64 -10.70 -29.82 -8.95
CA ASP A 64 -11.42 -29.97 -10.24
C ASP A 64 -11.69 -28.59 -10.92
N ALA A 65 -11.51 -27.48 -10.19
CA ALA A 65 -11.55 -26.13 -10.76
C ALA A 65 -10.28 -25.77 -11.55
N TYR A 66 -9.22 -26.58 -11.46
CA TYR A 66 -7.95 -26.37 -12.17
C TYR A 66 -7.81 -27.35 -13.31
N GLN A 67 -7.22 -26.91 -14.41
CA GLN A 67 -6.92 -27.80 -15.52
C GLN A 67 -5.71 -28.67 -15.19
N GLU A 68 -5.87 -29.99 -15.16
CA GLU A 68 -4.77 -30.93 -14.93
C GLU A 68 -4.01 -31.24 -16.22
N LEU A 69 -2.67 -31.32 -16.16
CA LEU A 69 -1.87 -31.91 -17.22
C LEU A 69 -2.24 -33.39 -17.35
N LYS A 70 -2.67 -33.83 -18.55
CA LYS A 70 -3.13 -35.22 -18.76
C LYS A 70 -2.02 -36.26 -18.63
N THR A 71 -0.77 -35.87 -18.86
CA THR A 71 0.40 -36.75 -18.81
C THR A 71 1.60 -35.96 -18.30
N GLN A 72 2.59 -36.66 -17.74
CA GLN A 72 3.89 -36.09 -17.40
C GLN A 72 4.81 -36.08 -18.60
N ALA A 73 5.66 -35.07 -18.72
CA ALA A 73 6.68 -35.03 -19.75
C ALA A 73 7.75 -36.12 -19.51
N PRO A 74 8.28 -36.77 -20.55
CA PRO A 74 9.49 -37.56 -20.40
C PRO A 74 10.61 -36.73 -19.80
N MET A 75 11.34 -37.30 -18.87
CA MET A 75 12.42 -36.59 -18.17
C MET A 75 13.54 -36.20 -19.14
N ALA A 76 13.87 -34.93 -19.25
CA ALA A 76 14.97 -34.45 -20.06
C ALA A 76 16.31 -34.84 -19.44
N GLU A 77 17.32 -35.12 -20.25
CA GLU A 77 18.64 -35.58 -19.79
C GLU A 77 19.29 -34.59 -18.84
N GLN A 78 19.24 -33.29 -19.14
CA GLN A 78 19.79 -32.22 -18.26
C GLN A 78 19.06 -32.12 -16.93
N VAL A 79 17.74 -32.28 -16.94
CA VAL A 79 16.93 -32.27 -15.72
C VAL A 79 17.20 -33.52 -14.88
N ALA A 80 17.36 -34.69 -15.53
CA ALA A 80 17.73 -35.93 -14.84
C ALA A 80 19.12 -35.85 -14.22
N ALA A 81 20.10 -35.25 -14.91
CA ALA A 81 21.44 -35.03 -14.37
C ALA A 81 21.43 -34.12 -13.14
N LEU A 82 20.63 -33.05 -13.17
CA LEU A 82 20.44 -32.16 -12.02
C LEU A 82 19.77 -32.92 -10.86
N ALA A 83 18.69 -33.67 -11.14
CA ALA A 83 17.97 -34.46 -10.14
C ALA A 83 18.90 -35.43 -9.39
N ALA A 84 19.80 -36.11 -10.10
CA ALA A 84 20.75 -37.04 -9.51
C ALA A 84 21.64 -36.41 -8.45
N THR A 85 21.88 -35.11 -8.52
CA THR A 85 22.74 -34.37 -7.57
C THR A 85 21.96 -33.60 -6.50
N THR A 86 20.71 -33.25 -6.78
CA THR A 86 19.93 -32.35 -5.89
C THR A 86 18.80 -33.02 -5.14
N ASP A 87 18.23 -34.12 -5.69
CA ASP A 87 17.03 -34.75 -5.13
C ASP A 87 17.39 -35.73 -4.02
N LYS A 88 16.87 -35.50 -2.83
CA LYS A 88 17.12 -36.31 -1.64
C LYS A 88 15.89 -37.06 -1.16
N ASN A 89 14.71 -36.61 -1.51
CA ASN A 89 13.43 -37.12 -1.02
C ASN A 89 12.35 -37.03 -2.12
N GLU A 90 11.15 -37.52 -1.83
CA GLU A 90 10.03 -37.53 -2.79
C GLU A 90 9.59 -36.13 -3.19
N ASN A 91 9.57 -35.17 -2.26
CA ASN A 91 9.18 -33.77 -2.59
C ASN A 91 10.18 -33.15 -3.58
N ASP A 92 11.49 -33.40 -3.39
CA ASP A 92 12.50 -32.91 -4.35
C ASP A 92 12.27 -33.49 -5.76
N ARG A 93 11.79 -34.74 -5.88
CA ARG A 93 11.44 -35.37 -7.16
C ARG A 93 10.20 -34.79 -7.79
N ILE A 94 9.20 -34.44 -6.99
CA ILE A 94 7.99 -33.75 -7.46
C ILE A 94 8.39 -32.38 -8.00
N ASP A 95 9.17 -31.60 -7.27
CA ASP A 95 9.73 -30.34 -7.71
C ASP A 95 10.44 -30.43 -9.07
N THR A 96 11.28 -31.46 -9.19
CA THR A 96 12.00 -31.71 -10.45
C THR A 96 11.05 -32.09 -11.60
N ALA A 97 9.97 -32.83 -11.31
CA ALA A 97 8.95 -33.13 -12.32
C ALA A 97 8.23 -31.86 -12.80
N LEU A 98 7.89 -30.91 -11.91
CA LEU A 98 7.31 -29.62 -12.27
C LEU A 98 8.28 -28.80 -13.15
N LEU A 99 9.57 -28.75 -12.79
CA LEU A 99 10.59 -28.10 -13.60
C LEU A 99 10.74 -28.71 -14.98
N ASN A 100 10.64 -30.04 -15.09
CA ASN A 100 10.72 -30.73 -16.35
C ASN A 100 9.59 -30.34 -17.32
N GLU A 101 8.38 -30.08 -16.82
CA GLU A 101 7.28 -29.56 -17.64
C GLU A 101 7.61 -28.19 -18.27
N VAL A 102 8.26 -27.31 -17.51
CA VAL A 102 8.75 -25.99 -17.98
C VAL A 102 9.90 -26.16 -18.95
N TYR A 103 10.86 -27.04 -18.63
CA TYR A 103 12.04 -27.31 -19.46
C TYR A 103 11.65 -27.86 -20.85
N GLN A 104 10.69 -28.76 -20.85
CA GLN A 104 10.15 -29.35 -22.11
C GLN A 104 9.18 -28.40 -22.86
N GLY A 105 8.92 -27.19 -22.36
CA GLY A 105 8.04 -26.20 -22.97
C GLY A 105 6.57 -26.59 -23.00
N ARG A 106 6.14 -27.54 -22.15
CA ARG A 106 4.72 -27.95 -22.07
C ARG A 106 3.87 -26.92 -21.31
N VAL A 107 4.50 -26.10 -20.49
CA VAL A 107 3.94 -24.94 -19.82
C VAL A 107 4.86 -23.74 -20.02
N ASP A 108 4.28 -22.55 -20.03
CA ASP A 108 5.02 -21.32 -20.28
C ASP A 108 5.69 -20.78 -19.01
N LEU A 109 5.00 -20.89 -17.88
CA LEU A 109 5.44 -20.42 -16.56
C LEU A 109 5.14 -21.45 -15.48
N LEU A 110 5.97 -21.46 -14.44
CA LEU A 110 5.71 -22.12 -13.15
C LEU A 110 5.73 -21.06 -12.04
N ILE A 111 4.68 -21.04 -11.22
CA ILE A 111 4.62 -20.16 -10.06
C ILE A 111 4.79 -20.97 -8.79
N THR A 112 5.80 -20.60 -8.00
CA THR A 112 6.15 -21.27 -6.74
C THR A 112 6.73 -20.31 -5.72
N GLU A 113 6.43 -20.52 -4.45
CA GLU A 113 7.12 -19.84 -3.32
C GLU A 113 8.31 -20.65 -2.79
N ASP A 114 8.54 -21.88 -3.28
CA ASP A 114 9.67 -22.70 -2.86
C ASP A 114 10.99 -22.14 -3.40
N LYS A 115 11.88 -21.74 -2.47
CA LYS A 115 13.19 -21.19 -2.79
C LYS A 115 14.14 -22.24 -3.38
N ARG A 116 13.99 -23.53 -3.00
CA ARG A 116 14.85 -24.60 -3.50
C ARG A 116 14.48 -24.93 -4.94
N LEU A 117 13.19 -25.01 -5.23
CA LEU A 117 12.70 -25.21 -6.59
C LEU A 117 13.17 -24.09 -7.53
N ARG A 118 13.06 -22.83 -7.10
CA ARG A 118 13.57 -21.69 -7.89
C ARG A 118 15.08 -21.74 -8.11
N ARG A 119 15.85 -22.17 -7.10
CA ARG A 119 17.30 -22.35 -7.25
C ARG A 119 17.67 -23.47 -8.23
N LYS A 120 16.89 -24.58 -8.25
CA LYS A 120 17.05 -25.60 -9.28
C LYS A 120 16.77 -25.04 -10.69
N ALA A 121 15.74 -24.17 -10.81
CA ALA A 121 15.40 -23.51 -12.06
C ALA A 121 16.55 -22.62 -12.58
N GLU A 122 17.21 -21.86 -11.70
CA GLU A 122 18.39 -21.05 -12.03
C GLU A 122 19.52 -21.92 -12.64
N LEU A 123 19.77 -23.10 -12.08
CA LEU A 123 20.79 -24.02 -12.57
C LEU A 123 20.46 -24.58 -13.97
N LEU A 124 19.20 -24.54 -14.39
CA LEU A 124 18.72 -24.92 -15.72
C LEU A 124 18.50 -23.74 -16.68
N GLY A 125 18.82 -22.50 -16.24
CA GLY A 125 18.56 -21.27 -17.02
C GLY A 125 17.07 -20.94 -17.19
N LEU A 126 16.22 -21.38 -16.24
CA LEU A 126 14.76 -21.22 -16.26
C LEU A 126 14.26 -20.14 -15.29
N GLU A 127 15.13 -19.31 -14.73
CA GLU A 127 14.78 -18.27 -13.74
C GLU A 127 13.72 -17.30 -14.27
N HIS A 128 13.67 -17.06 -15.57
CA HIS A 128 12.70 -16.19 -16.22
C HIS A 128 11.32 -16.85 -16.43
N LYS A 129 11.20 -18.17 -16.24
CA LYS A 129 9.97 -18.97 -16.37
C LYS A 129 9.46 -19.52 -15.05
N VAL A 130 10.32 -19.57 -14.01
CA VAL A 130 9.96 -20.10 -12.69
C VAL A 130 9.96 -18.94 -11.67
N LEU A 131 8.78 -18.43 -11.37
CA LEU A 131 8.60 -17.16 -10.69
C LEU A 131 7.98 -17.31 -9.31
N SER A 132 8.36 -16.44 -8.38
CA SER A 132 7.57 -16.22 -7.17
C SER A 132 6.30 -15.42 -7.51
N ILE A 133 5.31 -15.42 -6.60
CA ILE A 133 4.12 -14.59 -6.75
C ILE A 133 4.50 -13.12 -6.99
N ASN A 134 5.42 -12.59 -6.17
CA ASN A 134 5.86 -11.20 -6.30
C ASN A 134 6.56 -10.91 -7.63
N ALA A 135 7.42 -11.82 -8.09
CA ALA A 135 8.10 -11.66 -9.39
C ALA A 135 7.08 -11.66 -10.54
N PHE A 136 6.14 -12.61 -10.53
CA PHE A 136 5.06 -12.66 -11.51
C PHE A 136 4.22 -11.37 -11.50
N LEU A 137 3.77 -10.91 -10.33
CA LEU A 137 2.98 -9.69 -10.21
C LEU A 137 3.73 -8.46 -10.70
N THR A 138 5.03 -8.36 -10.43
CA THR A 138 5.87 -7.26 -10.91
C THR A 138 5.93 -7.24 -12.44
N ILE A 139 6.17 -8.39 -13.08
CA ILE A 139 6.20 -8.53 -14.54
C ILE A 139 4.82 -8.24 -15.14
N ALA A 140 3.78 -8.92 -14.64
CA ALA A 140 2.42 -8.78 -15.15
C ALA A 140 1.91 -7.34 -15.08
N THR A 141 2.21 -6.61 -13.99
CA THR A 141 1.81 -5.21 -13.83
C THR A 141 2.63 -4.27 -14.72
N SER A 142 3.92 -4.53 -14.92
CA SER A 142 4.78 -3.69 -15.77
C SER A 142 4.44 -3.84 -17.26
N GLU A 143 4.14 -5.06 -17.70
CA GLU A 143 3.79 -5.36 -19.10
C GLU A 143 2.35 -4.95 -19.46
N ASN A 144 1.45 -4.91 -18.48
CA ASN A 144 0.03 -4.64 -18.70
C ASN A 144 -0.49 -3.48 -17.83
N PRO A 145 0.09 -2.27 -17.92
CA PRO A 145 -0.32 -1.14 -17.08
C PRO A 145 -1.78 -0.73 -17.27
N GLY A 146 -2.35 -0.96 -18.45
CA GLY A 146 -3.76 -0.68 -18.75
C GLY A 146 -4.76 -1.61 -18.04
N LEU A 147 -4.31 -2.79 -17.55
CA LEU A 147 -5.14 -3.71 -16.79
C LEU A 147 -5.07 -3.49 -15.28
N ILE A 148 -4.22 -2.55 -14.83
CA ILE A 148 -4.12 -2.19 -13.43
C ILE A 148 -5.37 -1.39 -13.06
N GLU A 149 -6.34 -2.03 -12.44
CA GLU A 149 -7.42 -1.33 -11.75
C GLU A 149 -6.87 -0.82 -10.43
N TYR A 150 -6.44 0.42 -10.42
CA TYR A 150 -6.19 1.11 -9.17
C TYR A 150 -7.54 1.47 -8.57
N LYS A 151 -8.00 0.70 -7.60
CA LYS A 151 -9.08 1.13 -6.73
C LYS A 151 -8.55 2.32 -5.93
N ALA A 152 -8.77 3.52 -6.44
CA ALA A 152 -8.51 4.71 -5.68
C ALA A 152 -9.55 4.75 -4.56
N LEU A 153 -9.13 4.42 -3.36
CA LEU A 153 -9.94 4.59 -2.17
C LEU A 153 -10.21 6.10 -2.02
N ALA A 154 -11.41 6.54 -2.36
CA ALA A 154 -11.78 7.94 -2.27
C ALA A 154 -11.90 8.33 -0.79
N VAL A 155 -11.13 9.35 -0.36
CA VAL A 155 -11.36 9.97 0.94
C VAL A 155 -12.46 11.00 0.77
N LYS A 156 -13.51 10.90 1.59
CA LYS A 156 -14.66 11.81 1.60
C LYS A 156 -14.72 12.53 2.93
N LYS A 157 -15.15 13.78 2.92
CA LYS A 157 -15.48 14.55 4.10
C LYS A 157 -16.96 14.34 4.40
N VAL A 158 -17.30 13.88 5.59
CA VAL A 158 -18.69 13.57 6.00
C VAL A 158 -18.94 14.01 7.45
N PRO A 159 -20.18 14.35 7.82
CA PRO A 159 -20.54 14.56 9.23
C PRO A 159 -20.30 13.30 10.04
N ILE A 160 -19.72 13.43 11.23
CA ILE A 160 -19.43 12.29 12.13
C ILE A 160 -20.72 11.53 12.47
N GLY A 161 -21.84 12.23 12.66
CA GLY A 161 -23.13 11.63 12.96
C GLY A 161 -23.73 10.77 11.82
N SER A 162 -23.17 10.83 10.62
CA SER A 162 -23.56 9.93 9.51
C SER A 162 -22.94 8.52 9.63
N LEU A 163 -22.07 8.31 10.62
CA LEU A 163 -21.35 7.05 10.83
C LEU A 163 -21.94 6.29 12.02
N ASP A 164 -21.93 4.97 11.96
CA ASP A 164 -22.30 4.12 13.08
C ASP A 164 -21.12 3.99 14.06
N VAL A 165 -21.27 4.53 15.26
CA VAL A 165 -20.27 4.45 16.33
C VAL A 165 -19.99 2.99 16.76
N ASN A 166 -20.95 2.06 16.52
CA ASN A 166 -20.81 0.65 16.86
C ASN A 166 -20.08 -0.15 15.77
N ASN A 167 -19.74 0.47 14.63
CA ASN A 167 -18.97 -0.19 13.58
C ASN A 167 -17.68 -0.80 14.15
N GLU A 168 -17.35 -2.04 13.72
CA GLU A 168 -16.15 -2.78 14.15
C GLU A 168 -14.85 -2.00 13.96
N PHE A 169 -14.80 -1.12 12.96
CA PHE A 169 -13.67 -0.23 12.73
C PHE A 169 -13.31 0.57 13.98
N PHE A 170 -14.26 0.96 14.81
CA PHE A 170 -14.04 1.76 16.02
C PHE A 170 -13.73 0.94 17.29
N ASP A 171 -13.73 -0.41 17.23
CA ASP A 171 -13.52 -1.28 18.40
C ASP A 171 -12.22 -0.95 19.16
N SER A 172 -11.12 -0.79 18.43
CA SER A 172 -9.83 -0.47 19.06
C SER A 172 -9.81 0.90 19.74
N LEU A 173 -10.58 1.87 19.19
CA LEU A 173 -10.74 3.19 19.81
C LEU A 173 -11.65 3.13 21.05
N ARG A 174 -12.74 2.37 20.98
CA ARG A 174 -13.62 2.15 22.16
C ARG A 174 -12.87 1.46 23.30
N ASN A 175 -12.03 0.49 22.98
CA ASN A 175 -11.22 -0.22 23.98
C ASN A 175 -10.13 0.66 24.59
N ALA A 176 -9.50 1.53 23.77
CA ALA A 176 -8.44 2.42 24.25
C ALA A 176 -8.97 3.64 25.02
N TYR A 177 -10.17 4.12 24.66
CA TYR A 177 -10.75 5.35 25.22
C TYR A 177 -12.17 5.09 25.75
N PRO A 178 -12.35 4.82 27.04
CA PRO A 178 -13.68 4.47 27.63
C PRO A 178 -14.78 5.49 27.35
N GLY A 179 -14.41 6.76 27.10
CA GLY A 179 -15.36 7.84 26.75
C GLY A 179 -15.62 8.01 25.25
N PHE A 180 -15.11 7.13 24.38
CA PHE A 180 -15.15 7.31 22.92
C PHE A 180 -16.57 7.50 22.37
N ASN A 181 -17.53 6.67 22.76
CA ASN A 181 -18.91 6.77 22.25
C ASN A 181 -19.56 8.10 22.63
N ALA A 182 -19.37 8.56 23.87
CA ALA A 182 -19.89 9.86 24.33
C ALA A 182 -19.24 11.03 23.56
N TRP A 183 -17.93 10.96 23.35
CA TRP A 183 -17.20 11.90 22.53
C TRP A 183 -17.70 11.91 21.08
N PHE A 184 -17.86 10.75 20.47
CA PHE A 184 -18.33 10.59 19.09
C PHE A 184 -19.71 11.23 18.89
N ASN A 185 -20.66 10.92 19.78
CA ASN A 185 -22.01 11.49 19.72
C ASN A 185 -22.02 13.01 19.95
N LYS A 186 -21.14 13.54 20.82
CA LYS A 186 -20.99 14.97 21.02
C LYS A 186 -20.47 15.71 19.78
N LYS A 187 -19.75 14.97 18.89
CA LYS A 187 -19.13 15.48 17.67
C LYS A 187 -19.96 15.21 16.41
N CYS A 188 -21.22 14.79 16.53
CA CYS A 188 -22.06 14.36 15.41
C CYS A 188 -22.21 15.42 14.31
N ASP A 189 -22.22 16.71 14.64
CA ASP A 189 -22.34 17.81 13.70
C ASP A 189 -21.00 18.29 13.11
N GLU A 190 -19.90 17.74 13.58
CA GLU A 190 -18.58 18.05 13.05
C GLU A 190 -18.20 17.07 11.94
N ASP A 191 -17.29 17.49 11.05
CA ASP A 191 -16.86 16.70 9.89
C ASP A 191 -15.64 15.84 10.21
N ALA A 192 -15.61 14.66 9.63
CA ALA A 192 -14.43 13.80 9.54
C ALA A 192 -14.13 13.38 8.11
N TYR A 193 -12.87 13.08 7.85
CA TYR A 193 -12.44 12.48 6.60
C TYR A 193 -12.46 10.97 6.73
N ILE A 194 -13.17 10.29 5.84
CA ILE A 194 -13.31 8.84 5.85
C ILE A 194 -12.86 8.23 4.51
N CYS A 195 -12.45 6.98 4.59
CA CYS A 195 -12.20 6.15 3.43
C CYS A 195 -12.96 4.83 3.58
N ARG A 196 -13.65 4.40 2.52
CA ARG A 196 -14.34 3.10 2.45
C ARG A 196 -13.85 2.30 1.26
N ASP A 197 -13.91 0.98 1.35
CA ASP A 197 -13.70 0.10 0.19
C ASP A 197 -14.99 -0.08 -0.64
N ASP A 198 -14.92 -0.93 -1.67
CA ASP A 198 -16.05 -1.20 -2.57
C ASP A 198 -17.20 -1.95 -1.90
N THR A 199 -16.97 -2.53 -0.73
CA THR A 199 -17.99 -3.21 0.08
C THR A 199 -18.60 -2.29 1.13
N ASP A 200 -18.31 -0.99 1.06
CA ASP A 200 -18.70 0.06 2.01
C ASP A 200 -18.07 -0.11 3.41
N ARG A 201 -17.06 -0.97 3.57
CA ARG A 201 -16.33 -1.13 4.82
C ARG A 201 -15.44 0.09 5.07
N LEU A 202 -15.49 0.62 6.30
CA LEU A 202 -14.65 1.74 6.70
C LEU A 202 -13.18 1.28 6.85
N LEU A 203 -12.27 1.98 6.16
CA LEU A 203 -10.83 1.69 6.13
C LEU A 203 -9.99 2.80 6.76
N GLY A 204 -10.54 3.99 6.91
CA GLY A 204 -9.82 5.11 7.49
C GLY A 204 -10.74 6.18 8.04
N PHE A 205 -10.32 6.81 9.12
CA PHE A 205 -11.02 7.88 9.80
C PHE A 205 -10.01 8.91 10.30
N LEU A 206 -10.26 10.19 10.01
CA LEU A 206 -9.47 11.31 10.48
C LEU A 206 -10.41 12.44 10.90
N TYR A 207 -10.29 12.85 12.15
CA TYR A 207 -10.94 14.02 12.70
C TYR A 207 -9.90 15.09 13.03
N LEU A 208 -10.14 16.32 12.58
CA LEU A 208 -9.28 17.48 12.80
C LEU A 208 -10.03 18.54 13.57
N LYS A 209 -9.40 19.08 14.62
CA LYS A 209 -9.94 20.18 15.45
C LYS A 209 -9.03 21.41 15.32
N PRO A 210 -9.49 22.53 14.74
CA PRO A 210 -8.80 23.80 14.86
C PRO A 210 -8.84 24.30 16.31
N GLU A 211 -7.73 24.82 16.78
CA GLU A 211 -7.59 25.39 18.12
C GLU A 211 -6.91 26.75 18.02
N ASN A 212 -7.45 27.71 18.75
CA ASN A 212 -6.91 29.06 18.83
C ASN A 212 -5.84 29.18 19.93
N GLU A 213 -5.31 30.38 20.12
CA GLU A 213 -4.26 30.68 21.07
C GLU A 213 -4.75 30.62 22.52
N GLU A 214 -6.08 30.65 22.77
CA GLU A 214 -6.73 30.64 24.07
C GLU A 214 -7.03 29.22 24.59
N GLU A 215 -6.75 28.17 23.78
CA GLU A 215 -7.01 26.79 24.18
C GLU A 215 -6.18 26.42 25.42
N ASN A 216 -6.80 25.67 26.33
CA ASN A 216 -6.15 25.24 27.56
C ASN A 216 -5.33 23.95 27.36
N TYR A 217 -4.03 24.05 27.58
CA TYR A 217 -3.07 22.94 27.46
C TYR A 217 -2.42 22.56 28.81
N SER A 218 -3.09 22.86 29.94
CA SER A 218 -2.56 22.58 31.29
C SER A 218 -2.27 21.09 31.54
N ASP A 219 -2.83 20.19 30.75
CA ASP A 219 -2.62 18.76 30.84
C ASP A 219 -1.48 18.24 29.88
N ILE A 220 -0.76 19.14 29.21
CA ILE A 220 0.41 18.81 28.40
C ILE A 220 1.68 19.27 29.11
N SER A 221 2.65 18.36 29.21
CA SER A 221 3.97 18.63 29.80
C SER A 221 5.09 18.33 28.80
N PRO A 222 5.97 19.32 28.49
CA PRO A 222 5.93 20.72 28.84
C PRO A 222 4.66 21.42 28.36
N CYS A 223 4.21 22.46 29.08
CA CYS A 223 3.02 23.18 28.65
C CYS A 223 3.20 23.88 27.33
N PHE A 224 2.21 23.78 26.45
CA PHE A 224 2.22 24.47 25.16
C PHE A 224 2.18 25.99 25.32
N PRO A 225 3.04 26.73 24.63
CA PRO A 225 2.87 28.16 24.53
C PRO A 225 1.63 28.52 23.70
N PRO A 226 1.01 29.70 23.89
CA PRO A 226 -0.10 30.14 23.05
C PRO A 226 0.27 30.15 21.57
N LYS A 227 -0.48 29.41 20.76
CA LYS A 227 -0.31 29.32 19.29
C LYS A 227 -1.62 28.86 18.65
N LYS A 228 -1.80 29.22 17.39
CA LYS A 228 -2.87 28.65 16.58
C LYS A 228 -2.48 27.25 16.12
N ARG A 229 -3.27 26.24 16.48
CA ARG A 229 -2.95 24.84 16.23
C ARG A 229 -4.04 24.09 15.48
N LEU A 230 -3.63 23.05 14.76
CA LEU A 230 -4.53 22.01 14.27
C LEU A 230 -4.26 20.73 15.07
N LYS A 231 -5.26 20.29 15.81
CA LYS A 231 -5.21 19.01 16.52
C LYS A 231 -5.67 17.89 15.63
N ILE A 232 -4.89 16.83 15.53
CA ILE A 232 -5.35 15.53 15.01
C ILE A 232 -6.09 14.87 16.19
N GLY A 233 -7.42 15.02 16.21
CA GLY A 233 -8.25 14.56 17.34
C GLY A 233 -8.43 13.05 17.34
N THR A 234 -8.55 12.44 16.16
CA THR A 234 -8.59 10.98 15.97
C THR A 234 -8.04 10.64 14.60
N PHE A 235 -7.15 9.66 14.54
CA PHE A 235 -6.60 9.16 13.28
C PHE A 235 -6.43 7.65 13.34
N LYS A 236 -7.16 6.94 12.49
CA LYS A 236 -7.06 5.48 12.36
C LYS A 236 -7.11 5.06 10.89
N VAL A 237 -6.27 4.09 10.51
CA VAL A 237 -6.23 3.46 9.18
C VAL A 237 -6.05 1.96 9.35
N ASP A 238 -7.01 1.18 8.84
CA ASP A 238 -7.00 -0.29 8.87
C ASP A 238 -6.61 -0.91 7.51
N ALA A 239 -6.18 -0.08 6.55
CA ALA A 239 -5.82 -0.55 5.21
C ALA A 239 -4.30 -0.57 5.01
N THR A 240 -3.75 -1.73 4.67
CA THR A 240 -2.37 -1.90 4.23
C THR A 240 -2.26 -1.87 2.69
N GLY A 241 -1.17 -1.31 2.16
CA GLY A 241 -0.86 -1.38 0.72
C GLY A 241 -1.43 -0.28 -0.18
N PHE A 242 -2.28 0.62 0.32
CA PHE A 242 -2.93 1.67 -0.48
C PHE A 242 -2.33 3.07 -0.30
N ARG A 243 -1.24 3.21 0.43
CA ARG A 243 -0.68 4.51 0.86
C ARG A 243 -1.72 5.46 1.48
N LEU A 244 -2.77 4.90 2.05
CA LEU A 244 -3.87 5.66 2.63
C LEU A 244 -3.39 6.56 3.77
N GLY A 245 -2.44 6.10 4.58
CA GLY A 245 -1.81 6.92 5.61
C GLY A 245 -1.17 8.19 5.06
N GLU A 246 -0.39 8.11 3.97
CA GLU A 246 0.22 9.30 3.33
C GLU A 246 -0.84 10.27 2.77
N ARG A 247 -1.96 9.74 2.28
CA ARG A 247 -3.07 10.56 1.80
C ARG A 247 -3.72 11.34 2.96
N PHE A 248 -3.91 10.71 4.11
CA PHE A 248 -4.40 11.42 5.28
C PHE A 248 -3.39 12.45 5.80
N ILE A 249 -2.08 12.16 5.76
CA ILE A 249 -1.04 13.16 6.06
C ILE A 249 -1.17 14.38 5.13
N LYS A 250 -1.40 14.15 3.83
CA LYS A 250 -1.64 15.27 2.89
C LYS A 250 -2.84 16.11 3.34
N ILE A 251 -3.97 15.47 3.66
CA ILE A 251 -5.18 16.17 4.12
C ILE A 251 -4.90 16.97 5.41
N ILE A 252 -4.15 16.41 6.36
CA ILE A 252 -3.75 17.12 7.58
C ILE A 252 -2.95 18.37 7.23
N LEU A 253 -1.93 18.23 6.39
CA LEU A 253 -1.05 19.36 6.02
C LEU A 253 -1.77 20.40 5.16
N ASP A 254 -2.64 19.99 4.24
CA ASP A 254 -3.45 20.90 3.43
C ASP A 254 -4.39 21.74 4.33
N ASN A 255 -5.09 21.11 5.28
CA ASN A 255 -5.92 21.84 6.25
C ASN A 255 -5.08 22.77 7.13
N ALA A 256 -3.88 22.37 7.53
CA ALA A 256 -3.00 23.20 8.34
C ALA A 256 -2.52 24.44 7.56
N ILE A 257 -2.22 24.31 6.27
CA ILE A 257 -1.85 25.39 5.36
C ILE A 257 -3.05 26.34 5.17
N GLU A 258 -4.21 25.78 4.79
CA GLU A 258 -5.44 26.56 4.53
C GLU A 258 -5.88 27.38 5.73
N GLN A 259 -5.81 26.79 6.92
CA GLN A 259 -6.15 27.47 8.16
C GLN A 259 -5.02 28.35 8.71
N ASN A 260 -3.86 28.36 8.07
CA ASN A 260 -2.69 29.14 8.46
C ASN A 260 -2.30 28.97 9.93
N VAL A 261 -2.23 27.70 10.39
CA VAL A 261 -1.83 27.38 11.76
C VAL A 261 -0.31 27.44 11.95
N ASP A 262 0.13 27.64 13.19
CA ASP A 262 1.55 27.66 13.54
C ASP A 262 2.11 26.24 13.72
N GLU A 263 1.26 25.33 14.20
CA GLU A 263 1.68 23.99 14.57
C GLU A 263 0.54 22.98 14.40
N VAL A 264 0.88 21.75 14.03
CA VAL A 264 -0.02 20.59 14.07
C VAL A 264 0.43 19.68 15.20
N TYR A 265 -0.51 19.10 15.95
CA TYR A 265 -0.16 18.14 16.99
C TYR A 265 -1.15 16.98 17.08
N VAL A 266 -0.69 15.88 17.68
CA VAL A 266 -1.48 14.70 18.00
C VAL A 266 -1.09 14.15 19.36
N THR A 267 -2.08 13.61 20.10
CA THR A 267 -1.83 12.83 21.32
C THR A 267 -2.18 11.37 21.02
N LEU A 268 -1.30 10.43 21.38
CA LEU A 268 -1.50 9.01 21.15
C LEU A 268 -0.67 8.16 22.12
N PHE A 269 -1.12 6.94 22.38
CA PHE A 269 -0.33 5.94 23.08
C PHE A 269 0.72 5.33 22.14
N ASP A 270 1.74 4.68 22.68
CA ASP A 270 2.78 3.94 21.94
C ASP A 270 2.88 2.47 22.38
N ASP A 271 1.78 1.96 22.90
CA ASP A 271 1.67 0.66 23.54
C ASP A 271 1.29 -0.48 22.57
N ARG A 272 1.13 -0.20 21.28
CA ARG A 272 0.68 -1.15 20.25
C ARG A 272 1.41 -0.96 18.92
N PRO A 273 1.66 -2.06 18.17
CA PRO A 273 2.38 -2.01 16.89
C PRO A 273 1.74 -1.08 15.83
N GLU A 274 0.41 -0.98 15.83
CA GLU A 274 -0.31 -0.10 14.90
C GLU A 274 0.00 1.37 15.18
N LEU A 275 0.12 1.74 16.45
CA LEU A 275 0.45 3.11 16.89
C LEU A 275 1.93 3.42 16.64
N GLU A 276 2.84 2.46 16.79
CA GLU A 276 4.25 2.61 16.40
C GLU A 276 4.37 2.88 14.90
N THR A 277 3.57 2.17 14.08
CA THR A 277 3.51 2.40 12.63
C THR A 277 3.02 3.80 12.31
N LEU A 278 2.00 4.29 13.02
CA LEU A 278 1.48 5.66 12.88
C LEU A 278 2.52 6.70 13.32
N ILE A 279 3.19 6.50 14.45
CA ILE A 279 4.28 7.37 14.92
C ILE A 279 5.40 7.44 13.86
N THR A 280 5.79 6.28 13.31
CA THR A 280 6.80 6.21 12.25
C THR A 280 6.37 7.00 11.01
N LEU A 281 5.11 6.86 10.59
CA LEU A 281 4.55 7.61 9.47
C LEU A 281 4.59 9.13 9.73
N LEU A 282 4.11 9.57 10.89
CA LEU A 282 4.11 10.98 11.31
C LEU A 282 5.54 11.54 11.37
N SER A 283 6.49 10.79 11.96
CA SER A 283 7.89 11.20 12.09
C SER A 283 8.59 11.36 10.73
N ARG A 284 8.22 10.55 9.71
CA ARG A 284 8.71 10.73 8.34
C ARG A 284 8.30 12.07 7.74
N TRP A 285 7.21 12.67 8.22
CA TRP A 285 6.69 13.96 7.78
C TRP A 285 6.99 15.10 8.75
N GLY A 286 7.92 14.88 9.68
CA GLY A 286 8.49 15.90 10.55
C GLY A 286 7.69 16.17 11.83
N PHE A 287 6.86 15.22 12.26
CA PHE A 287 6.34 15.24 13.62
C PHE A 287 7.43 14.73 14.56
N GLU A 288 7.63 15.45 15.65
CA GLU A 288 8.62 15.15 16.67
C GLU A 288 7.98 15.04 18.03
N ASN A 289 8.58 14.24 18.92
CA ASN A 289 8.09 14.12 20.29
C ASN A 289 8.30 15.44 21.02
N TYR A 290 7.21 16.02 21.49
CA TYR A 290 7.22 17.25 22.27
C TYR A 290 7.18 16.97 23.79
N GLY A 291 6.41 15.97 24.18
CA GLY A 291 6.20 15.65 25.60
C GLY A 291 5.08 14.65 25.81
N THR A 292 4.38 14.78 26.92
CA THR A 292 3.32 13.86 27.31
C THR A 292 2.08 14.59 27.81
N LYS A 293 0.93 13.96 27.65
CA LYS A 293 -0.31 14.38 28.27
C LYS A 293 -0.40 13.83 29.69
N THR A 294 -0.39 14.68 30.69
CA THR A 294 -0.28 14.31 32.10
C THR A 294 -1.48 13.52 32.63
N SER A 295 -2.67 13.77 32.08
CA SER A 295 -3.91 13.11 32.49
C SER A 295 -4.03 11.65 32.02
N THR A 296 -3.39 11.28 30.88
CA THR A 296 -3.55 9.98 30.24
C THR A 296 -2.23 9.25 29.97
N GLY A 297 -1.09 9.94 30.02
CA GLY A 297 0.22 9.38 29.65
C GLY A 297 0.47 9.30 28.15
N GLU A 298 -0.43 9.80 27.30
CA GLU A 298 -0.27 9.83 25.86
C GLU A 298 0.96 10.66 25.47
N LYS A 299 1.73 10.20 24.47
CA LYS A 299 2.75 11.03 23.83
C LYS A 299 2.12 12.17 23.05
N VAL A 300 2.79 13.30 23.05
CA VAL A 300 2.42 14.48 22.28
C VAL A 300 3.44 14.67 21.18
N LEU A 301 3.02 14.47 19.93
CA LEU A 301 3.85 14.72 18.76
C LEU A 301 3.43 16.05 18.12
N THR A 302 4.40 16.89 17.76
CA THR A 302 4.17 18.20 17.13
C THR A 302 4.91 18.33 15.82
N LYS A 303 4.35 19.17 14.94
CA LYS A 303 5.00 19.58 13.69
C LYS A 303 4.85 21.08 13.49
N GLN A 304 5.98 21.79 13.34
CA GLN A 304 6.01 23.23 13.02
C GLN A 304 5.57 23.47 11.57
N MET A 305 4.71 24.48 11.36
CA MET A 305 4.14 24.79 10.05
C MET A 305 4.70 26.09 9.43
N LYS A 306 5.35 26.93 10.21
CA LYS A 306 5.83 28.27 9.76
C LYS A 306 7.34 28.45 9.89
N GLN A 307 8.06 27.43 10.31
CA GLN A 307 9.50 27.52 10.51
C GLN A 307 10.22 26.47 9.67
N TYR A 308 11.18 26.90 8.84
CA TYR A 308 12.11 26.00 8.18
C TYR A 308 13.24 25.64 9.15
N LEU A 309 13.52 24.36 9.32
CA LEU A 309 14.58 23.82 10.19
C LEU A 309 15.68 23.21 9.30
N PRO A 310 16.86 23.85 9.23
CA PRO A 310 17.93 23.46 8.28
C PRO A 310 18.46 22.03 8.48
N GLU A 311 18.37 21.51 9.69
CA GLU A 311 18.79 20.16 10.07
C GLU A 311 17.84 19.05 9.58
N LEU A 312 16.63 19.41 9.21
CA LEU A 312 15.64 18.45 8.74
C LEU A 312 15.68 18.32 7.21
N SER A 313 15.35 17.11 6.74
CA SER A 313 15.20 16.86 5.30
C SER A 313 14.04 17.67 4.70
N PRO A 314 14.04 17.94 3.37
CA PRO A 314 12.94 18.66 2.71
C PRO A 314 11.56 18.05 2.98
N ARG A 315 11.45 16.73 3.08
CA ARG A 315 10.19 16.04 3.42
C ARG A 315 9.71 16.40 4.83
N LYS A 316 10.62 16.41 5.80
CA LYS A 316 10.28 16.75 7.19
C LYS A 316 9.95 18.22 7.34
N ASN A 317 10.57 19.11 6.55
CA ASN A 317 10.28 20.53 6.52
C ASN A 317 8.98 20.90 5.81
N PHE A 318 8.49 20.06 4.88
CA PHE A 318 7.27 20.40 4.14
C PHE A 318 6.12 20.82 5.09
N PRO A 319 5.41 21.95 4.83
CA PRO A 319 5.39 22.73 3.59
C PRO A 319 6.44 23.84 3.53
N ASN A 320 7.30 24.02 4.53
CA ASN A 320 8.30 25.09 4.54
C ASN A 320 9.41 24.80 3.54
N LEU A 321 9.79 25.82 2.78
CA LEU A 321 10.80 25.73 1.75
C LEU A 321 12.00 26.60 2.12
N LYS A 322 13.21 26.14 1.78
CA LYS A 322 14.40 26.98 1.78
C LYS A 322 14.43 27.74 0.45
N TYR A 323 14.33 29.07 0.51
CA TYR A 323 14.29 29.91 -0.70
C TYR A 323 15.67 30.19 -1.30
N GLU A 324 16.73 30.06 -0.51
CA GLU A 324 18.13 30.30 -0.93
C GLU A 324 18.76 29.02 -1.51
N VAL A 325 18.11 28.45 -2.52
CA VAL A 325 18.53 27.25 -3.25
C VAL A 325 18.39 27.46 -4.75
N GLN A 326 18.97 26.59 -5.55
CA GLN A 326 18.77 26.63 -6.99
C GLN A 326 17.29 26.35 -7.34
N LYS A 327 16.82 27.01 -8.38
CA LYS A 327 15.45 26.92 -8.87
C LYS A 327 15.47 26.53 -10.34
N PHE A 328 14.76 25.47 -10.67
CA PHE A 328 14.67 24.93 -12.02
C PHE A 328 13.24 25.05 -12.53
N ILE A 329 13.10 25.48 -13.79
CA ILE A 329 11.82 25.45 -14.49
C ILE A 329 11.81 24.22 -15.38
N LEU A 330 10.83 23.34 -15.17
CA LEU A 330 10.69 22.09 -15.88
C LEU A 330 9.39 22.09 -16.70
N PRO A 331 9.48 22.12 -18.04
CA PRO A 331 8.27 22.04 -18.87
C PRO A 331 7.63 20.65 -18.76
N ILE A 332 6.34 20.61 -18.53
CA ILE A 332 5.54 19.37 -18.44
C ILE A 332 4.36 19.44 -19.41
N LEU A 333 4.11 18.34 -20.14
CA LEU A 333 2.94 18.26 -21.01
C LEU A 333 1.65 18.17 -20.19
N PRO A 334 0.52 18.75 -20.67
CA PRO A 334 -0.75 18.78 -19.95
C PRO A 334 -1.21 17.40 -19.44
N LYS A 335 -1.10 16.37 -20.26
CA LYS A 335 -1.49 14.99 -19.91
C LYS A 335 -0.73 14.41 -18.71
N TYR A 336 0.50 14.86 -18.46
CA TYR A 336 1.27 14.42 -17.31
C TYR A 336 1.10 15.36 -16.11
N HIS A 337 0.89 16.65 -16.38
CA HIS A 337 0.70 17.66 -15.34
C HIS A 337 -0.47 17.31 -14.43
N THR A 338 -1.65 17.12 -14.98
CA THR A 338 -2.87 16.87 -14.21
C THR A 338 -2.83 15.53 -13.45
N SER A 339 -2.11 14.53 -14.01
CA SER A 339 -1.87 13.27 -13.31
C SER A 339 -0.88 13.40 -12.15
N LEU A 340 0.15 14.24 -12.32
CA LEU A 340 1.20 14.46 -11.30
C LEU A 340 0.73 15.42 -10.21
N LEU A 341 0.03 16.49 -10.60
CA LEU A 341 -0.35 17.62 -9.75
C LEU A 341 -1.88 17.84 -9.80
N PRO A 342 -2.69 16.95 -9.22
CA PRO A 342 -4.15 17.00 -9.32
C PRO A 342 -4.76 18.25 -8.67
N ASP A 343 -4.05 18.88 -7.72
CA ASP A 343 -4.51 20.10 -7.04
C ASP A 343 -4.27 21.38 -7.86
N SER A 344 -3.59 21.25 -9.02
CA SER A 344 -3.28 22.36 -9.94
C SER A 344 -4.00 22.24 -11.27
N ILE A 345 -5.24 21.71 -11.26
CA ILE A 345 -6.08 21.65 -12.45
C ILE A 345 -6.51 23.06 -12.89
N LEU A 346 -6.65 23.24 -14.19
CA LEU A 346 -7.12 24.52 -14.74
C LEU A 346 -8.64 24.69 -14.49
N ARG A 347 -9.09 25.95 -14.46
CA ARG A 347 -10.53 26.27 -14.25
C ARG A 347 -11.46 25.70 -15.33
N ASN A 348 -10.92 25.38 -16.51
CA ASN A 348 -11.65 24.76 -17.62
C ASN A 348 -11.57 23.23 -17.63
N GLU A 349 -10.93 22.61 -16.64
CA GLU A 349 -10.87 21.16 -16.45
C GLU A 349 -11.88 20.74 -15.38
N ASN A 350 -12.58 19.63 -15.61
CA ASN A 350 -13.49 19.07 -14.63
C ASN A 350 -12.78 18.04 -13.78
N GLU A 351 -12.87 18.14 -12.45
CA GLU A 351 -12.29 17.15 -11.53
C GLU A 351 -12.76 15.72 -11.82
N ASN A 352 -14.00 15.55 -12.29
CA ASN A 352 -14.58 14.24 -12.60
C ASN A 352 -13.93 13.58 -13.82
N ASP A 353 -13.31 14.34 -14.73
CA ASP A 353 -12.58 13.80 -15.88
C ASP A 353 -11.26 13.13 -15.46
N PHE A 354 -10.82 13.42 -14.24
CA PHE A 354 -9.58 12.94 -13.65
C PHE A 354 -9.80 12.04 -12.43
N VAL A 355 -10.93 11.31 -12.40
CA VAL A 355 -11.22 10.35 -11.33
C VAL A 355 -9.98 9.52 -11.02
N ALA A 356 -9.53 9.61 -9.79
CA ALA A 356 -8.28 9.05 -9.31
C ALA A 356 -8.22 7.54 -9.50
N LYS A 357 -7.78 7.10 -10.66
CA LYS A 357 -7.51 5.68 -10.95
C LYS A 357 -6.18 5.21 -10.34
N THR A 358 -5.37 6.13 -9.80
CA THR A 358 -4.05 5.81 -9.28
C THR A 358 -3.89 6.26 -7.82
N PRO A 359 -3.50 5.37 -6.89
CA PRO A 359 -3.28 5.71 -5.48
C PRO A 359 -2.19 6.78 -5.27
N TYR A 360 -1.27 6.92 -6.23
CA TYR A 360 -0.14 7.86 -6.17
C TYR A 360 -0.52 9.30 -6.49
N ARG A 361 -1.69 9.52 -7.10
CA ARG A 361 -2.10 10.85 -7.54
C ARG A 361 -2.17 11.86 -6.40
N TYR A 362 -2.61 11.44 -5.23
CA TYR A 362 -2.73 12.28 -4.03
C TYR A 362 -1.58 12.11 -3.04
N ALA A 363 -0.51 11.39 -3.40
CA ALA A 363 0.68 11.33 -2.55
C ALA A 363 1.42 12.67 -2.56
N LEU A 364 1.93 13.07 -1.41
CA LEU A 364 2.77 14.27 -1.28
C LEU A 364 4.08 14.10 -2.05
N GLN A 365 4.71 12.95 -1.89
CA GLN A 365 5.93 12.61 -2.62
C GLN A 365 5.58 12.08 -4.00
N LYS A 366 6.08 12.75 -5.04
CA LYS A 366 5.89 12.41 -6.44
C LYS A 366 7.19 11.90 -7.06
N VAL A 367 7.07 11.16 -8.16
CA VAL A 367 8.19 10.79 -9.02
C VAL A 367 7.89 11.27 -10.42
N TYR A 368 8.82 11.99 -10.99
CA TYR A 368 8.77 12.42 -12.38
C TYR A 368 10.11 12.10 -13.06
N ILE A 369 10.04 11.40 -14.18
CA ILE A 369 11.23 11.06 -14.98
C ILE A 369 11.27 12.00 -16.18
N SER A 370 12.33 12.78 -16.29
CA SER A 370 12.55 13.71 -17.40
C SER A 370 13.75 13.27 -18.24
N PHE A 371 13.63 13.42 -19.57
CA PHE A 371 14.74 13.27 -20.51
C PHE A 371 15.52 14.58 -20.73
N ALA A 372 15.20 15.63 -19.96
CA ALA A 372 15.97 16.88 -20.02
C ALA A 372 17.47 16.63 -19.76
N PRO A 373 18.37 17.35 -20.44
CA PRO A 373 19.82 17.15 -20.30
C PRO A 373 20.37 17.64 -18.95
N GLU A 374 19.60 18.44 -18.20
CA GLU A 374 20.01 18.96 -16.89
C GLU A 374 20.26 17.82 -15.88
N ARG A 375 21.43 17.87 -15.23
CA ARG A 375 21.87 16.85 -14.27
C ARG A 375 22.30 17.45 -12.92
N ASN A 376 22.23 18.78 -12.75
CA ASN A 376 22.73 19.50 -11.57
C ASN A 376 21.64 19.75 -10.53
N ILE A 377 20.51 19.04 -10.59
CA ILE A 377 19.44 19.13 -9.58
C ILE A 377 19.84 18.30 -8.37
N HIS A 378 19.86 18.91 -7.20
CA HIS A 378 20.23 18.29 -5.96
C HIS A 378 19.04 18.21 -4.98
N PRO A 379 19.07 17.29 -4.00
CA PRO A 379 18.07 17.25 -2.93
C PRO A 379 17.97 18.59 -2.19
N GLY A 380 16.77 19.16 -2.13
CA GLY A 380 16.49 20.48 -1.54
C GLY A 380 16.32 21.59 -2.55
N ASP A 381 16.71 21.41 -3.81
CA ASP A 381 16.43 22.38 -4.87
C ASP A 381 14.93 22.49 -5.17
N ILE A 382 14.51 23.64 -5.68
CA ILE A 382 13.12 23.92 -6.04
C ILE A 382 12.93 23.65 -7.53
N VAL A 383 11.99 22.78 -7.87
CA VAL A 383 11.58 22.52 -9.25
C VAL A 383 10.18 23.10 -9.46
N ILE A 384 10.06 24.03 -10.42
CA ILE A 384 8.80 24.67 -10.81
C ILE A 384 8.33 24.00 -12.11
N PHE A 385 7.21 23.29 -12.06
CA PHE A 385 6.61 22.72 -13.26
C PHE A 385 5.89 23.80 -14.07
N TYR A 386 6.31 23.94 -15.33
CA TYR A 386 5.66 24.82 -16.30
C TYR A 386 4.85 23.98 -17.29
N ARG A 387 3.53 24.17 -17.31
CA ARG A 387 2.65 23.45 -18.22
C ARG A 387 2.78 23.98 -19.64
N ASN A 388 3.35 23.18 -20.53
CA ASN A 388 3.61 23.56 -21.92
C ASN A 388 2.41 23.20 -22.82
N GLY A 389 2.16 24.05 -23.85
CA GLY A 389 1.24 23.73 -24.94
C GLY A 389 -0.23 24.06 -24.71
N VAL A 390 -0.55 24.94 -23.76
CA VAL A 390 -1.91 25.50 -23.61
C VAL A 390 -1.89 26.98 -23.94
N PRO A 391 -2.50 27.41 -25.08
CA PRO A 391 -2.60 28.83 -25.40
C PRO A 391 -3.39 29.59 -24.31
N GLY A 392 -2.84 30.68 -23.80
CA GLY A 392 -3.54 31.58 -22.88
C GLY A 392 -3.44 31.26 -21.38
N ASN A 393 -2.45 30.47 -20.98
CA ASN A 393 -2.11 30.26 -19.57
C ASN A 393 -0.80 30.92 -19.22
#